data_a729ad4a20c0735cd274e220e6a744e2
#
_entry.id   a729ad4a20c0735cd274e220e6a744e2
#
_cell.length_a   1.000
_cell.length_b   1.000
_cell.length_c   1.000
_cell.angle_alpha   90.00
_cell.angle_beta   90.00
_cell.angle_gamma   90.00
#
_symmetry.space_group_name_H-M   'P 1'
#
loop_
_entity.id
_entity.type
_entity.pdbx_description
1 polymer ?
#
loop_
_entity_poly.entity_id
_entity_poly.type
_entity_poly.pdbx_seq_one_letter_code
_entity_poly.pdbx_strand_id
1 'polypeptide(L)'
;MSFSAIQIILVFAFVFIVAIDQFDLLESLYQPIVTGAVIGLILGDVQTGLVVGGTYQLMTIGNMPVGGAQPPNAVIGGVMAAVFAIASGLEVEAAVGLAVPFALVGQYMVTLLFTAMSPMMSAADKMSDNADAKGIVRLNYIAMGILGLLFAVVCTIGLVGGAAAGNALTAFFDAVPWLMSGLSAAGGMMRFVGFATLLRIMLSNDLWGIYFAGFALATIIGYIPGLGGSALLLIAFVGIAIALYDFQTRVAMKSAGVGSNGGDEDGI
;
A
#
# COMPACT_ATOMS: atom_id res chain seq x y z
N MET A 1 -5.18 -8.71 24.50
CA MET A 1 -6.03 -9.84 24.06
C MET A 1 -5.15 -11.05 23.78
N SER A 2 -5.58 -12.27 24.11
CA SER A 2 -4.86 -13.50 23.72
C SER A 2 -5.54 -14.07 22.48
N PHE A 3 -4.81 -14.22 21.40
CA PHE A 3 -5.34 -14.82 20.17
C PHE A 3 -5.30 -16.35 20.27
N SER A 4 -6.31 -17.00 19.68
CA SER A 4 -6.35 -18.47 19.61
C SER A 4 -5.28 -18.98 18.64
N ALA A 5 -4.81 -20.22 18.84
CA ALA A 5 -3.88 -20.85 17.92
C ALA A 5 -4.41 -20.88 16.47
N ILE A 6 -5.73 -21.03 16.31
CA ILE A 6 -6.38 -21.02 14.98
C ILE A 6 -6.24 -19.66 14.33
N GLN A 7 -6.46 -18.55 15.05
CA GLN A 7 -6.28 -17.21 14.51
C GLN A 7 -4.84 -16.96 14.06
N ILE A 8 -3.86 -17.37 14.86
CA ILE A 8 -2.43 -17.25 14.53
C ILE A 8 -2.09 -18.03 13.25
N ILE A 9 -2.59 -19.27 13.12
CA ILE A 9 -2.38 -20.09 11.92
C ILE A 9 -3.05 -19.47 10.70
N LEU A 10 -4.26 -18.92 10.85
CA LEU A 10 -4.98 -18.28 9.75
C LEU A 10 -4.26 -17.00 9.29
N VAL A 11 -3.77 -16.18 10.22
CA VAL A 11 -2.96 -14.99 9.88
C VAL A 11 -1.68 -15.41 9.16
N PHE A 12 -0.96 -16.42 9.68
CA PHE A 12 0.24 -16.95 9.04
C PHE A 12 -0.02 -17.40 7.61
N ALA A 13 -1.04 -18.24 7.40
CA ALA A 13 -1.40 -18.75 6.08
C ALA A 13 -1.84 -17.64 5.12
N PHE A 14 -2.63 -16.69 5.61
CA PHE A 14 -3.08 -15.55 4.81
C PHE A 14 -1.91 -14.66 4.40
N VAL A 15 -1.05 -14.27 5.34
CA VAL A 15 0.13 -13.44 5.05
C VAL A 15 1.10 -14.13 4.09
N PHE A 16 1.28 -15.46 4.22
CA PHE A 16 2.07 -16.24 3.28
C PHE A 16 1.56 -16.10 1.84
N ILE A 17 0.24 -16.23 1.64
CA ILE A 17 -0.39 -16.08 0.31
C ILE A 17 -0.27 -14.66 -0.21
N VAL A 18 -0.54 -13.67 0.63
CA VAL A 18 -0.52 -12.25 0.27
C VAL A 18 0.88 -11.75 -0.08
N ALA A 19 1.91 -12.29 0.58
CA ALA A 19 3.30 -11.99 0.23
C ALA A 19 3.66 -12.46 -1.19
N ILE A 20 3.14 -13.61 -1.60
CA ILE A 20 3.31 -14.13 -2.96
C ILE A 20 2.48 -13.27 -3.93
N ASP A 21 1.23 -12.94 -3.56
CA ASP A 21 0.33 -12.13 -4.38
C ASP A 21 0.92 -10.74 -4.74
N GLN A 22 1.77 -10.20 -3.89
CA GLN A 22 2.43 -8.92 -4.14
C GLN A 22 3.30 -8.90 -5.41
N PHE A 23 3.77 -10.07 -5.88
CA PHE A 23 4.73 -10.19 -6.98
C PHE A 23 4.29 -11.14 -8.11
N ASP A 24 3.41 -12.12 -7.83
CA ASP A 24 3.25 -13.27 -8.72
C ASP A 24 1.81 -13.74 -8.99
N LEU A 25 0.78 -13.27 -8.28
CA LEU A 25 -0.59 -13.78 -8.45
C LEU A 25 -1.52 -12.72 -9.07
N LEU A 26 -2.50 -12.25 -8.28
CA LEU A 26 -3.52 -11.31 -8.73
C LEU A 26 -3.10 -9.85 -8.55
N GLU A 27 -2.04 -9.60 -7.78
CA GLU A 27 -1.58 -8.27 -7.37
C GLU A 27 -2.69 -7.40 -6.75
N SER A 28 -3.65 -8.02 -6.12
CA SER A 28 -4.84 -7.39 -5.54
C SER A 28 -5.03 -7.71 -4.07
N LEU A 29 -4.70 -8.94 -3.65
CA LEU A 29 -4.88 -9.39 -2.26
C LEU A 29 -3.91 -8.70 -1.31
N TYR A 30 -2.73 -8.30 -1.79
CA TYR A 30 -1.72 -7.60 -1.01
C TYR A 30 -2.10 -6.17 -0.65
N GLN A 31 -3.13 -5.61 -1.28
CA GLN A 31 -3.56 -4.25 -1.02
C GLN A 31 -4.02 -4.07 0.43
N PRO A 32 -3.58 -3.01 1.13
CA PRO A 32 -3.88 -2.82 2.55
C PRO A 32 -5.36 -2.84 2.91
N ILE A 33 -6.23 -2.37 2.04
CA ILE A 33 -7.68 -2.43 2.26
C ILE A 33 -8.19 -3.88 2.34
N VAL A 34 -7.61 -4.79 1.54
CA VAL A 34 -7.97 -6.21 1.55
C VAL A 34 -7.31 -6.91 2.74
N THR A 35 -6.00 -6.68 2.96
CA THR A 35 -5.29 -7.30 4.09
C THR A 35 -5.87 -6.88 5.42
N GLY A 36 -6.21 -5.59 5.59
CA GLY A 36 -6.85 -5.08 6.80
C GLY A 36 -8.22 -5.71 7.06
N ALA A 37 -9.06 -5.81 6.02
CA ALA A 37 -10.38 -6.43 6.14
C ALA A 37 -10.29 -7.92 6.53
N VAL A 38 -9.39 -8.69 5.89
CA VAL A 38 -9.22 -10.13 6.18
C VAL A 38 -8.60 -10.35 7.55
N ILE A 39 -7.58 -9.56 7.94
CA ILE A 39 -7.02 -9.62 9.30
C ILE A 39 -8.10 -9.26 10.33
N GLY A 40 -8.91 -8.24 10.06
CA GLY A 40 -10.06 -7.89 10.89
C GLY A 40 -11.07 -9.03 11.04
N LEU A 41 -11.36 -9.74 9.96
CA LEU A 41 -12.23 -10.93 9.98
C LEU A 41 -11.65 -12.05 10.84
N ILE A 42 -10.36 -12.35 10.69
CA ILE A 42 -9.67 -13.41 11.46
C ILE A 42 -9.61 -13.05 12.94
N LEU A 43 -9.35 -11.79 13.28
CA LEU A 43 -9.19 -11.33 14.66
C LEU A 43 -10.52 -10.97 15.34
N GLY A 44 -11.63 -10.88 14.58
CA GLY A 44 -12.98 -10.67 15.09
C GLY A 44 -13.46 -9.22 15.11
N ASP A 45 -12.76 -8.30 14.45
CA ASP A 45 -13.16 -6.90 14.29
C ASP A 45 -12.91 -6.42 12.83
N VAL A 46 -13.86 -6.79 11.96
CA VAL A 46 -13.79 -6.46 10.52
C VAL A 46 -13.88 -4.94 10.29
N GLN A 47 -14.67 -4.25 11.12
CA GLN A 47 -14.87 -2.81 10.94
C GLN A 47 -13.58 -2.04 11.18
N THR A 48 -12.91 -2.29 12.29
CA THR A 48 -11.61 -1.69 12.58
C THR A 48 -10.59 -2.09 11.53
N GLY A 49 -10.51 -3.37 11.16
CA GLY A 49 -9.59 -3.86 10.13
C GLY A 49 -9.78 -3.17 8.78
N LEU A 50 -11.05 -2.97 8.34
CA LEU A 50 -11.36 -2.30 7.09
C LEU A 50 -11.00 -0.80 7.12
N VAL A 51 -11.32 -0.12 8.21
CA VAL A 51 -11.01 1.33 8.35
C VAL A 51 -9.50 1.55 8.38
N VAL A 52 -8.76 0.76 9.13
CA VAL A 52 -7.29 0.83 9.20
C VAL A 52 -6.65 0.48 7.87
N GLY A 53 -7.11 -0.61 7.24
CA GLY A 53 -6.62 -1.04 5.94
C GLY A 53 -6.87 0.02 4.86
N GLY A 54 -8.06 0.62 4.83
CA GLY A 54 -8.39 1.73 3.93
C GLY A 54 -7.53 2.96 4.18
N THR A 55 -7.29 3.33 5.44
CA THR A 55 -6.42 4.45 5.80
C THR A 55 -4.97 4.19 5.37
N TYR A 56 -4.46 2.97 5.60
CA TYR A 56 -3.12 2.59 5.16
C TYR A 56 -3.02 2.53 3.61
N GLN A 57 -4.10 2.11 2.93
CA GLN A 57 -4.18 2.14 1.47
C GLN A 57 -3.96 3.55 0.91
N LEU A 58 -4.57 4.58 1.51
CA LEU A 58 -4.39 5.96 1.09
C LEU A 58 -2.93 6.43 1.22
N MET A 59 -2.18 5.89 2.18
CA MET A 59 -0.74 6.15 2.32
C MET A 59 0.07 5.50 1.19
N THR A 60 -0.34 4.32 0.73
CA THR A 60 0.40 3.54 -0.27
C THR A 60 0.00 3.81 -1.71
N ILE A 61 -1.03 4.62 -1.94
CA ILE A 61 -1.61 4.85 -3.27
C ILE A 61 -0.62 5.43 -4.31
N GLY A 62 0.40 6.15 -3.86
CA GLY A 62 1.46 6.69 -4.72
C GLY A 62 2.80 5.95 -4.60
N ASN A 63 2.84 4.84 -3.87
CA ASN A 63 4.06 4.09 -3.62
C ASN A 63 4.42 3.22 -4.81
N MET A 64 5.22 3.78 -5.71
CA MET A 64 5.79 3.03 -6.84
C MET A 64 7.31 2.91 -6.66
N PRO A 65 7.90 1.71 -6.85
CA PRO A 65 9.34 1.51 -6.79
C PRO A 65 9.99 2.11 -8.06
N VAL A 66 10.29 3.41 -8.04
CA VAL A 66 10.90 4.12 -9.17
C VAL A 66 12.32 4.54 -8.81
N GLY A 67 13.26 4.32 -9.72
CA GLY A 67 14.64 4.80 -9.58
C GLY A 67 15.41 4.21 -8.40
N GLY A 68 15.06 2.99 -7.94
CA GLY A 68 15.71 2.34 -6.79
C GLY A 68 15.19 2.80 -5.44
N ALA A 69 14.24 3.73 -5.39
CA ALA A 69 13.53 4.07 -4.16
C ALA A 69 12.56 2.94 -3.82
N GLN A 70 12.69 2.41 -2.60
CA GLN A 70 11.80 1.36 -2.12
C GLN A 70 10.85 1.95 -1.06
N PRO A 71 9.55 2.05 -1.36
CA PRO A 71 8.57 2.49 -0.39
C PRO A 71 8.41 1.47 0.75
N PRO A 72 7.83 1.88 1.90
CA PRO A 72 7.50 0.95 2.97
C PRO A 72 6.62 -0.19 2.46
N ASN A 73 6.89 -1.41 2.92
CA ASN A 73 6.17 -2.60 2.44
C ASN A 73 4.68 -2.54 2.80
N ALA A 74 3.82 -2.62 1.79
CA ALA A 74 2.38 -2.47 1.94
C ALA A 74 1.75 -3.64 2.72
N VAL A 75 2.22 -4.88 2.51
CA VAL A 75 1.69 -6.07 3.20
C VAL A 75 2.00 -6.01 4.68
N ILE A 76 3.29 -5.88 5.02
CA ILE A 76 3.72 -5.87 6.44
C ILE A 76 3.11 -4.67 7.16
N GLY A 77 3.11 -3.49 6.54
CA GLY A 77 2.53 -2.30 7.13
C GLY A 77 1.02 -2.40 7.32
N GLY A 78 0.27 -2.85 6.31
CA GLY A 78 -1.18 -3.00 6.38
C GLY A 78 -1.61 -4.04 7.41
N VAL A 79 -0.94 -5.20 7.44
CA VAL A 79 -1.19 -6.24 8.44
C VAL A 79 -0.88 -5.75 9.84
N MET A 80 0.30 -5.13 10.04
CA MET A 80 0.70 -4.65 11.37
C MET A 80 -0.18 -3.51 11.88
N ALA A 81 -0.62 -2.61 11.00
CA ALA A 81 -1.56 -1.55 11.37
C ALA A 81 -2.89 -2.14 11.87
N ALA A 82 -3.46 -3.12 11.16
CA ALA A 82 -4.67 -3.80 11.58
C ALA A 82 -4.48 -4.57 12.91
N VAL A 83 -3.34 -5.27 13.06
CA VAL A 83 -2.99 -5.97 14.28
C VAL A 83 -2.89 -5.01 15.48
N PHE A 84 -2.20 -3.89 15.34
CA PHE A 84 -2.03 -2.92 16.42
C PHE A 84 -3.35 -2.26 16.82
N ALA A 85 -4.19 -1.89 15.86
CA ALA A 85 -5.50 -1.33 16.16
C ALA A 85 -6.38 -2.33 16.92
N ILE A 86 -6.46 -3.58 16.45
CA ILE A 86 -7.35 -4.59 17.03
C ILE A 86 -6.80 -5.16 18.33
N ALA A 87 -5.49 -5.49 18.38
CA ALA A 87 -4.90 -6.14 19.55
C ALA A 87 -4.70 -5.18 20.72
N SER A 88 -4.30 -3.93 20.44
CA SER A 88 -3.97 -2.93 21.46
C SER A 88 -5.06 -1.88 21.64
N GLY A 89 -6.12 -1.89 20.82
CA GLY A 89 -7.21 -0.91 20.87
C GLY A 89 -6.75 0.52 20.54
N LEU A 90 -5.68 0.65 19.75
CA LEU A 90 -5.16 1.95 19.35
C LEU A 90 -6.09 2.64 18.36
N GLU A 91 -6.13 3.96 18.39
CA GLU A 91 -6.79 4.74 17.35
C GLU A 91 -6.15 4.47 15.97
N VAL A 92 -6.96 4.58 14.93
CA VAL A 92 -6.59 4.21 13.55
C VAL A 92 -5.30 4.91 13.10
N GLU A 93 -5.23 6.22 13.31
CA GLU A 93 -4.07 7.04 12.92
C GLU A 93 -2.80 6.64 13.68
N ALA A 94 -2.94 6.37 14.97
CA ALA A 94 -1.83 5.93 15.81
C ALA A 94 -1.33 4.54 15.41
N ALA A 95 -2.25 3.61 15.12
CA ALA A 95 -1.91 2.27 14.65
C ALA A 95 -1.18 2.31 13.29
N VAL A 96 -1.66 3.15 12.37
CA VAL A 96 -1.00 3.39 11.08
C VAL A 96 0.39 3.99 11.28
N GLY A 97 0.53 5.02 12.12
CA GLY A 97 1.82 5.64 12.43
C GLY A 97 2.82 4.64 13.02
N LEU A 98 2.36 3.77 13.93
CA LEU A 98 3.18 2.73 14.54
C LEU A 98 3.58 1.63 13.55
N ALA A 99 2.76 1.35 12.55
CA ALA A 99 3.04 0.33 11.53
C ALA A 99 4.14 0.76 10.54
N VAL A 100 4.36 2.05 10.32
CA VAL A 100 5.35 2.56 9.35
C VAL A 100 6.78 2.04 9.62
N PRO A 101 7.34 2.11 10.84
CA PRO A 101 8.65 1.53 11.13
C PRO A 101 8.74 0.03 10.80
N PHE A 102 7.68 -0.73 11.08
CA PHE A 102 7.63 -2.16 10.75
C PHE A 102 7.62 -2.40 9.24
N ALA A 103 6.89 -1.58 8.50
CA ALA A 103 6.86 -1.64 7.04
C ALA A 103 8.23 -1.30 6.41
N LEU A 104 8.96 -0.35 6.98
CA LEU A 104 10.33 -0.01 6.56
C LEU A 104 11.29 -1.17 6.85
N VAL A 105 11.28 -1.71 8.06
CA VAL A 105 12.09 -2.89 8.42
C VAL A 105 11.74 -4.06 7.49
N GLY A 106 10.45 -4.30 7.25
CA GLY A 106 9.98 -5.32 6.33
C GLY A 106 10.52 -5.13 4.92
N GLN A 107 10.55 -3.90 4.41
CA GLN A 107 11.11 -3.60 3.08
C GLN A 107 12.62 -3.87 3.03
N TYR A 108 13.38 -3.52 4.07
CA TYR A 108 14.80 -3.88 4.14
C TYR A 108 15.02 -5.39 4.18
N MET A 109 14.16 -6.14 4.89
CA MET A 109 14.24 -7.61 4.91
C MET A 109 13.98 -8.22 3.53
N VAL A 110 13.04 -7.68 2.77
CA VAL A 110 12.79 -8.08 1.36
C VAL A 110 14.02 -7.83 0.50
N THR A 111 14.64 -6.66 0.63
CA THR A 111 15.85 -6.32 -0.11
C THR A 111 17.01 -7.27 0.22
N LEU A 112 17.20 -7.57 1.50
CA LEU A 112 18.21 -8.54 1.94
C LEU A 112 17.91 -9.94 1.42
N LEU A 113 16.64 -10.35 1.41
CA LEU A 113 16.21 -11.64 0.88
C LEU A 113 16.55 -11.74 -0.61
N PHE A 114 16.18 -10.76 -1.43
CA PHE A 114 16.47 -10.77 -2.87
C PHE A 114 17.99 -10.78 -3.13
N THR A 115 18.76 -10.06 -2.32
CA THR A 115 20.23 -10.11 -2.39
C THR A 115 20.76 -11.50 -2.05
N ALA A 116 20.23 -12.11 -1.01
CA ALA A 116 20.63 -13.48 -0.60
C ALA A 116 20.21 -14.54 -1.64
N MET A 117 19.13 -14.29 -2.40
CA MET A 117 18.67 -15.17 -3.47
C MET A 117 19.40 -14.95 -4.81
N SER A 118 20.26 -13.92 -4.92
CA SER A 118 21.02 -13.65 -6.15
C SER A 118 21.79 -14.87 -6.71
N PRO A 119 22.39 -15.76 -5.90
CA PRO A 119 23.03 -16.97 -6.43
C PRO A 119 22.07 -17.93 -7.15
N MET A 120 20.76 -17.84 -6.90
CA MET A 120 19.75 -18.65 -7.60
C MET A 120 19.67 -18.28 -9.09
N MET A 121 20.06 -17.06 -9.46
CA MET A 121 20.10 -16.64 -10.87
C MET A 121 21.10 -17.45 -11.67
N SER A 122 22.29 -17.74 -11.11
CA SER A 122 23.27 -18.60 -11.76
C SER A 122 22.79 -20.04 -11.94
N ALA A 123 21.92 -20.52 -11.04
CA ALA A 123 21.26 -21.82 -11.21
C ALA A 123 20.19 -21.77 -12.32
N ALA A 124 19.43 -20.67 -12.39
CA ALA A 124 18.45 -20.44 -13.46
C ALA A 124 19.12 -20.39 -14.84
N ASP A 125 20.25 -19.71 -14.98
CA ASP A 125 21.03 -19.64 -16.23
C ASP A 125 21.42 -21.06 -16.72
N LYS A 126 21.97 -21.89 -15.82
CA LYS A 126 22.33 -23.27 -16.14
C LYS A 126 21.11 -24.13 -16.55
N MET A 127 19.97 -23.92 -15.90
CA MET A 127 18.72 -24.60 -16.25
C MET A 127 18.21 -24.14 -17.63
N SER A 128 18.38 -22.86 -17.93
CA SER A 128 18.05 -22.27 -19.25
C SER A 128 18.93 -22.85 -20.34
N ASP A 129 20.24 -22.91 -20.14
CA ASP A 129 21.21 -23.51 -21.08
C ASP A 129 20.90 -24.99 -21.40
N ASN A 130 20.37 -25.71 -20.42
CA ASN A 130 19.97 -27.11 -20.56
C ASN A 130 18.51 -27.29 -21.02
N ALA A 131 17.78 -26.21 -21.31
CA ALA A 131 16.35 -26.19 -21.62
C ALA A 131 15.48 -26.92 -20.58
N ASP A 132 15.88 -26.86 -19.28
CA ASP A 132 15.15 -27.47 -18.17
C ASP A 132 14.04 -26.54 -17.64
N ALA A 133 12.92 -26.50 -18.37
CA ALA A 133 11.74 -25.71 -17.98
C ALA A 133 11.18 -26.11 -16.60
N LYS A 134 11.25 -27.41 -16.24
CA LYS A 134 10.75 -27.88 -14.94
C LYS A 134 11.63 -27.40 -13.79
N GLY A 135 12.94 -27.35 -13.99
CA GLY A 135 13.89 -26.80 -13.05
C GLY A 135 13.63 -25.32 -12.76
N ILE A 136 13.39 -24.52 -13.79
CA ILE A 136 13.06 -23.09 -13.66
C ILE A 136 11.78 -22.88 -12.87
N VAL A 137 10.71 -23.63 -13.21
CA VAL A 137 9.43 -23.55 -12.46
C VAL A 137 9.62 -23.92 -10.99
N ARG A 138 10.39 -25.00 -10.71
CA ARG A 138 10.68 -25.40 -9.32
C ARG A 138 11.47 -24.32 -8.57
N LEU A 139 12.43 -23.69 -9.23
CA LEU A 139 13.21 -22.59 -8.64
C LEU A 139 12.31 -21.41 -8.26
N ASN A 140 11.37 -21.06 -9.13
CA ASN A 140 10.39 -20.00 -8.86
C ASN A 140 9.52 -20.33 -7.64
N TYR A 141 8.95 -21.54 -7.56
CA TYR A 141 8.16 -21.94 -6.38
C TYR A 141 8.96 -21.92 -5.08
N ILE A 142 10.25 -22.27 -5.12
CA ILE A 142 11.14 -22.17 -3.95
C ILE A 142 11.31 -20.71 -3.55
N ALA A 143 11.55 -19.81 -4.49
CA ALA A 143 11.71 -18.38 -4.24
C ALA A 143 10.44 -17.76 -3.63
N MET A 144 9.27 -18.07 -4.20
CA MET A 144 7.97 -17.65 -3.68
C MET A 144 7.74 -18.19 -2.25
N GLY A 145 8.06 -19.46 -2.02
CA GLY A 145 7.93 -20.09 -0.70
C GLY A 145 8.79 -19.42 0.37
N ILE A 146 10.04 -19.07 0.04
CA ILE A 146 10.95 -18.37 0.96
C ILE A 146 10.42 -16.97 1.27
N LEU A 147 9.94 -16.23 0.24
CA LEU A 147 9.36 -14.90 0.41
C LEU A 147 8.11 -14.95 1.30
N GLY A 148 7.17 -15.86 0.97
CA GLY A 148 5.94 -16.04 1.73
C GLY A 148 6.21 -16.40 3.19
N LEU A 149 7.17 -17.29 3.44
CA LEU A 149 7.57 -17.69 4.77
C LEU A 149 8.17 -16.52 5.58
N LEU A 150 9.01 -15.70 4.95
CA LEU A 150 9.59 -14.52 5.61
C LEU A 150 8.49 -13.58 6.11
N PHE A 151 7.55 -13.21 5.26
CA PHE A 151 6.46 -12.31 5.62
C PHE A 151 5.56 -12.91 6.70
N ALA A 152 5.18 -14.18 6.53
CA ALA A 152 4.33 -14.87 7.48
C ALA A 152 4.96 -14.94 8.88
N VAL A 153 6.26 -15.25 8.97
CA VAL A 153 7.01 -15.28 10.23
C VAL A 153 7.07 -13.88 10.86
N VAL A 154 7.44 -12.86 10.10
CA VAL A 154 7.56 -11.47 10.60
C VAL A 154 6.23 -10.98 11.15
N CYS A 155 5.14 -11.10 10.37
CA CYS A 155 3.83 -10.65 10.81
C CYS A 155 3.28 -11.48 11.98
N THR A 156 3.56 -12.79 12.04
CA THR A 156 3.15 -13.62 13.15
C THR A 156 3.89 -13.28 14.44
N ILE A 157 5.19 -13.00 14.36
CA ILE A 157 5.96 -12.48 15.51
C ILE A 157 5.37 -11.13 15.96
N GLY A 158 5.04 -10.27 15.02
CA GLY A 158 4.38 -8.99 15.31
C GLY A 158 3.01 -9.15 15.97
N LEU A 159 2.20 -10.10 15.50
CA LEU A 159 0.89 -10.43 16.08
C LEU A 159 1.02 -10.93 17.52
N VAL A 160 1.86 -11.94 17.75
CA VAL A 160 2.05 -12.55 19.07
C VAL A 160 2.73 -11.56 20.03
N GLY A 161 3.74 -10.84 19.55
CA GLY A 161 4.44 -9.80 20.30
C GLY A 161 3.52 -8.63 20.64
N GLY A 162 2.74 -8.16 19.68
CA GLY A 162 1.75 -7.09 19.88
C GLY A 162 0.64 -7.49 20.88
N ALA A 163 0.18 -8.73 20.82
CA ALA A 163 -0.79 -9.25 21.78
C ALA A 163 -0.21 -9.39 23.19
N ALA A 164 1.01 -9.89 23.31
CA ALA A 164 1.70 -10.05 24.60
C ALA A 164 2.08 -8.69 25.23
N ALA A 165 2.49 -7.74 24.39
CA ALA A 165 2.89 -6.40 24.81
C ALA A 165 1.71 -5.41 24.89
N GLY A 166 0.49 -5.77 24.49
CA GLY A 166 -0.65 -4.86 24.36
C GLY A 166 -0.88 -3.98 25.60
N ASN A 167 -0.96 -4.59 26.79
CA ASN A 167 -1.13 -3.85 28.03
C ASN A 167 0.11 -3.01 28.39
N ALA A 168 1.30 -3.50 28.07
CA ALA A 168 2.54 -2.76 28.32
C ALA A 168 2.68 -1.59 27.32
N LEU A 169 2.22 -1.80 26.08
CA LEU A 169 2.22 -0.78 25.04
C LEU A 169 1.24 0.36 25.37
N THR A 170 0.01 0.04 25.80
CA THR A 170 -0.97 1.04 26.25
C THR A 170 -0.46 1.78 27.47
N ALA A 171 0.05 1.07 28.49
CA ALA A 171 0.63 1.70 29.69
C ALA A 171 1.84 2.60 29.35
N PHE A 172 2.66 2.21 28.39
CA PHE A 172 3.78 3.04 27.91
C PHE A 172 3.27 4.31 27.22
N PHE A 173 2.28 4.21 26.35
CA PHE A 173 1.71 5.37 25.67
C PHE A 173 0.95 6.30 26.63
N ASP A 174 0.29 5.75 27.64
CA ASP A 174 -0.34 6.54 28.71
C ASP A 174 0.70 7.31 29.55
N ALA A 175 1.88 6.71 29.74
CA ALA A 175 2.99 7.37 30.43
C ALA A 175 3.69 8.44 29.58
N VAL A 176 3.59 8.37 28.25
CA VAL A 176 4.24 9.27 27.29
C VAL A 176 3.22 9.81 26.27
N PRO A 177 2.23 10.62 26.68
CA PRO A 177 1.11 11.05 25.82
C PRO A 177 1.54 11.82 24.57
N TRP A 178 2.64 12.59 24.65
CA TRP A 178 3.17 13.34 23.51
C TRP A 178 3.62 12.41 22.37
N LEU A 179 4.11 11.21 22.67
CA LEU A 179 4.53 10.24 21.67
C LEU A 179 3.31 9.68 20.93
N MET A 180 2.23 9.36 21.66
CA MET A 180 0.97 8.92 21.04
C MET A 180 0.38 10.00 20.13
N SER A 181 0.34 11.25 20.63
CA SER A 181 -0.12 12.38 19.82
C SER A 181 0.75 12.60 18.58
N GLY A 182 2.07 12.42 18.71
CA GLY A 182 3.01 12.50 17.59
C GLY A 182 2.80 11.40 16.56
N LEU A 183 2.61 10.15 16.98
CA LEU A 183 2.32 9.02 16.11
C LEU A 183 0.98 9.18 15.41
N SER A 184 -0.05 9.61 16.12
CA SER A 184 -1.37 9.88 15.54
C SER A 184 -1.31 11.00 14.51
N ALA A 185 -0.60 12.09 14.79
CA ALA A 185 -0.39 13.17 13.84
C ALA A 185 0.39 12.69 12.60
N ALA A 186 1.48 11.94 12.80
CA ALA A 186 2.28 11.37 11.74
C ALA A 186 1.46 10.41 10.86
N GLY A 187 0.72 9.48 11.47
CA GLY A 187 -0.16 8.55 10.76
C GLY A 187 -1.23 9.29 9.96
N GLY A 188 -1.85 10.31 10.54
CA GLY A 188 -2.84 11.15 9.88
C GLY A 188 -2.29 11.92 8.67
N MET A 189 -1.00 12.32 8.71
CA MET A 189 -0.34 13.00 7.59
C MET A 189 0.08 12.05 6.47
N MET A 190 0.30 10.76 6.75
CA MET A 190 0.81 9.79 5.77
C MET A 190 -0.08 9.66 4.53
N ARG A 191 -1.41 9.73 4.67
CA ARG A 191 -2.35 9.73 3.53
C ARG A 191 -2.08 10.87 2.54
N PHE A 192 -1.71 12.05 3.04
CA PHE A 192 -1.38 13.19 2.18
C PHE A 192 -0.03 13.01 1.48
N VAL A 193 0.91 12.30 2.09
CA VAL A 193 2.18 11.92 1.46
C VAL A 193 1.92 10.98 0.29
N GLY A 194 1.04 9.97 0.45
CA GLY A 194 0.63 9.07 -0.63
C GLY A 194 0.04 9.83 -1.84
N PHE A 195 -0.92 10.71 -1.59
CA PHE A 195 -1.50 11.54 -2.65
C PHE A 195 -0.49 12.52 -3.27
N ALA A 196 0.40 13.12 -2.47
CA ALA A 196 1.45 14.01 -2.98
C ALA A 196 2.43 13.27 -3.90
N THR A 197 2.77 12.02 -3.57
CA THR A 197 3.62 11.17 -4.41
C THR A 197 2.93 10.83 -5.73
N LEU A 198 1.66 10.44 -5.68
CA LEU A 198 0.85 10.18 -6.87
C LEU A 198 0.76 11.42 -7.75
N LEU A 199 0.46 12.58 -7.14
CA LEU A 199 0.39 13.85 -7.85
C LEU A 199 1.73 14.19 -8.56
N ARG A 200 2.86 13.99 -7.87
CA ARG A 200 4.19 14.23 -8.44
C ARG A 200 4.48 13.38 -9.69
N ILE A 201 3.91 12.18 -9.77
CA ILE A 201 4.08 11.29 -10.93
C ILE A 201 3.13 11.71 -12.06
N MET A 202 1.90 12.10 -11.73
CA MET A 202 0.85 12.37 -12.72
C MET A 202 0.81 13.81 -13.22
N LEU A 203 1.36 14.78 -12.44
CA LEU A 203 1.26 16.20 -12.75
C LEU A 203 2.33 16.61 -13.74
N SER A 204 1.97 16.77 -15.01
CA SER A 204 2.78 17.45 -16.01
C SER A 204 2.63 18.97 -15.90
N ASN A 205 3.57 19.71 -16.53
CA ASN A 205 3.56 21.17 -16.48
C ASN A 205 2.27 21.81 -17.01
N ASP A 206 1.59 21.15 -17.94
CA ASP A 206 0.36 21.64 -18.57
C ASP A 206 -0.88 21.47 -17.65
N LEU A 207 -0.80 20.60 -16.64
CA LEU A 207 -1.94 20.28 -15.78
C LEU A 207 -2.04 21.13 -14.52
N TRP A 208 -1.07 22.02 -14.26
CA TRP A 208 -1.10 22.87 -13.05
C TRP A 208 -2.38 23.71 -12.91
N GLY A 209 -2.89 24.23 -14.02
CA GLY A 209 -4.13 25.00 -14.03
C GLY A 209 -5.35 24.16 -13.56
N ILE A 210 -5.43 22.91 -14.05
CA ILE A 210 -6.50 21.97 -13.68
C ILE A 210 -6.34 21.56 -12.21
N TYR A 211 -5.11 21.35 -11.74
CA TYR A 211 -4.83 21.04 -10.34
C TYR A 211 -5.33 22.16 -9.40
N PHE A 212 -4.97 23.42 -9.67
CA PHE A 212 -5.43 24.54 -8.84
C PHE A 212 -6.94 24.75 -8.89
N ALA A 213 -7.55 24.54 -10.05
CA ALA A 213 -9.02 24.60 -10.18
C ALA A 213 -9.68 23.48 -9.36
N GLY A 214 -9.18 22.26 -9.43
CA GLY A 214 -9.65 21.12 -8.62
C GLY A 214 -9.48 21.36 -7.13
N PHE A 215 -8.33 21.90 -6.71
CA PHE A 215 -8.05 22.24 -5.31
C PHE A 215 -9.02 23.29 -4.77
N ALA A 216 -9.27 24.37 -5.55
CA ALA A 216 -10.20 25.41 -5.18
C ALA A 216 -11.64 24.86 -5.07
N LEU A 217 -12.08 24.04 -6.04
CA LEU A 217 -13.38 23.38 -6.01
C LEU A 217 -13.52 22.47 -4.79
N ALA A 218 -12.50 21.65 -4.50
CA ALA A 218 -12.50 20.76 -3.33
C ALA A 218 -12.66 21.54 -2.03
N THR A 219 -11.95 22.66 -1.92
CA THR A 219 -12.01 23.52 -0.74
C THR A 219 -13.38 24.14 -0.58
N ILE A 220 -13.95 24.71 -1.65
CA ILE A 220 -15.27 25.37 -1.63
C ILE A 220 -16.37 24.34 -1.28
N ILE A 221 -16.39 23.20 -1.96
CA ILE A 221 -17.41 22.17 -1.75
C ILE A 221 -17.29 21.55 -0.35
N GLY A 222 -16.07 21.39 0.16
CA GLY A 222 -15.82 20.86 1.50
C GLY A 222 -16.39 21.73 2.63
N TYR A 223 -16.52 23.05 2.40
CA TYR A 223 -17.15 23.97 3.35
C TYR A 223 -18.68 23.98 3.29
N ILE A 224 -19.31 23.41 2.27
CA ILE A 224 -20.77 23.39 2.15
C ILE A 224 -21.34 22.29 3.06
N PRO A 225 -22.18 22.64 4.06
CA PRO A 225 -22.81 21.64 4.91
C PRO A 225 -23.61 20.61 4.10
N GLY A 226 -23.38 19.33 4.35
CA GLY A 226 -24.06 18.23 3.66
C GLY A 226 -23.43 17.79 2.32
N LEU A 227 -22.55 18.57 1.69
CA LEU A 227 -21.87 18.19 0.46
C LEU A 227 -20.44 17.64 0.67
N GLY A 228 -19.84 17.84 1.83
CA GLY A 228 -18.45 17.44 2.10
C GLY A 228 -18.18 15.95 1.79
N GLY A 229 -19.12 15.06 2.11
CA GLY A 229 -19.00 13.62 1.79
C GLY A 229 -19.08 13.29 0.29
N SER A 230 -19.68 14.17 -0.52
CA SER A 230 -19.84 13.98 -1.97
C SER A 230 -18.85 14.82 -2.79
N ALA A 231 -18.02 15.63 -2.13
CA ALA A 231 -17.06 16.53 -2.79
C ALA A 231 -16.13 15.79 -3.77
N LEU A 232 -15.58 14.66 -3.33
CA LEU A 232 -14.68 13.85 -4.14
C LEU A 232 -15.37 13.32 -5.41
N LEU A 233 -16.60 12.84 -5.27
CA LEU A 233 -17.40 12.31 -6.38
C LEU A 233 -17.72 13.42 -7.40
N LEU A 234 -18.15 14.60 -6.95
CA LEU A 234 -18.45 15.72 -7.82
C LEU A 234 -17.22 16.17 -8.61
N ILE A 235 -16.06 16.30 -7.94
CA ILE A 235 -14.80 16.69 -8.58
C ILE A 235 -14.33 15.61 -9.56
N ALA A 236 -14.50 14.33 -9.23
CA ALA A 236 -14.16 13.23 -10.12
C ALA A 236 -14.99 13.30 -11.43
N PHE A 237 -16.29 13.56 -11.37
CA PHE A 237 -17.11 13.72 -12.57
C PHE A 237 -16.71 14.95 -13.40
N VAL A 238 -16.37 16.06 -12.76
CA VAL A 238 -15.84 17.24 -13.46
C VAL A 238 -14.52 16.89 -14.16
N GLY A 239 -13.62 16.19 -13.48
CA GLY A 239 -12.35 15.73 -14.05
C GLY A 239 -12.54 14.81 -15.25
N ILE A 240 -13.45 13.85 -15.15
CA ILE A 240 -13.80 12.94 -16.25
C ILE A 240 -14.38 13.73 -17.44
N ALA A 241 -15.27 14.69 -17.19
CA ALA A 241 -15.84 15.52 -18.25
C ALA A 241 -14.77 16.33 -18.99
N ILE A 242 -13.82 16.92 -18.26
CA ILE A 242 -12.68 17.66 -18.85
C ILE A 242 -11.80 16.70 -19.67
N ALA A 243 -11.47 15.53 -19.14
CA ALA A 243 -10.63 14.55 -19.82
C ALA A 243 -11.29 14.03 -21.12
N LEU A 244 -12.60 13.76 -21.09
CA LEU A 244 -13.36 13.35 -22.28
C LEU A 244 -13.41 14.47 -23.33
N TYR A 245 -13.60 15.71 -22.92
CA TYR A 245 -13.60 16.85 -23.82
C TYR A 245 -12.24 17.05 -24.48
N ASP A 246 -11.16 17.00 -23.71
CA ASP A 246 -9.78 17.10 -24.22
C ASP A 246 -9.48 15.98 -25.22
N PHE A 247 -9.83 14.73 -24.85
CA PHE A 247 -9.65 13.58 -25.72
C PHE A 247 -10.42 13.74 -27.05
N GLN A 248 -11.68 14.11 -27.01
CA GLN A 248 -12.48 14.34 -28.21
C GLN A 248 -11.91 15.45 -29.08
N THR A 249 -11.43 16.53 -28.46
CA THR A 249 -10.82 17.68 -29.16
C THR A 249 -9.53 17.26 -29.85
N ARG A 250 -8.67 16.51 -29.18
CA ARG A 250 -7.40 15.99 -29.77
C ARG A 250 -7.68 15.02 -30.90
N VAL A 251 -8.66 14.13 -30.76
CA VAL A 251 -9.05 13.20 -31.83
C VAL A 251 -9.61 13.97 -33.04
N ALA A 252 -10.44 14.97 -32.83
CA ALA A 252 -10.98 15.80 -33.89
C ALA A 252 -9.88 16.62 -34.60
N MET A 253 -8.92 17.19 -33.89
CA MET A 253 -7.78 17.89 -34.47
C MET A 253 -6.88 16.95 -35.28
N LYS A 254 -6.64 15.74 -34.79
CA LYS A 254 -5.85 14.73 -35.50
C LYS A 254 -6.54 14.26 -36.79
N SER A 255 -7.88 14.09 -36.77
CA SER A 255 -8.67 13.75 -37.96
C SER A 255 -8.79 14.90 -38.96
N ALA A 256 -8.71 16.16 -38.50
CA ALA A 256 -8.74 17.34 -39.36
C ALA A 256 -7.36 17.70 -39.97
N GLY A 257 -6.31 16.91 -39.73
CA GLY A 257 -4.96 17.15 -40.25
C GLY A 257 -4.25 18.35 -39.63
N VAL A 258 -4.80 18.95 -38.58
CA VAL A 258 -4.25 20.07 -37.85
C VAL A 258 -3.46 19.52 -36.67
N GLY A 259 -2.15 19.25 -36.84
CA GLY A 259 -1.34 18.80 -35.74
C GLY A 259 -0.21 17.83 -36.05
N SER A 260 0.36 17.93 -37.24
CA SER A 260 1.51 17.07 -37.65
C SER A 260 2.86 17.74 -37.50
N ASN A 261 3.05 18.67 -36.56
CA ASN A 261 4.38 19.23 -36.27
C ASN A 261 4.53 19.51 -34.77
N GLY A 262 4.86 18.49 -34.01
CA GLY A 262 5.22 18.60 -32.60
C GLY A 262 5.49 17.22 -32.04
N GLY A 263 6.78 16.86 -31.90
CA GLY A 263 7.26 15.52 -31.60
C GLY A 263 6.55 14.80 -30.50
N ASP A 264 6.08 13.61 -30.81
CA ASP A 264 5.91 12.51 -29.87
C ASP A 264 7.32 12.01 -29.45
N GLU A 265 7.96 12.70 -28.55
CA GLU A 265 9.22 12.26 -27.92
C GLU A 265 9.05 11.94 -26.42
N ASP A 266 7.88 11.67 -25.97
CA ASP A 266 7.66 11.10 -24.62
C ASP A 266 7.02 9.71 -24.71
N GLY A 267 7.64 8.85 -25.51
CA GLY A 267 7.48 7.41 -25.38
C GLY A 267 8.22 6.93 -24.14
N ILE A 268 7.48 6.28 -23.24
CA ILE A 268 7.96 5.55 -22.07
C ILE A 268 9.06 4.57 -22.45
#